data_f47ca695586e287608d5567a0b02827b
#
_entry.id   f47ca695586e287608d5567a0b02827b
#
_cell.length_a   1.000
_cell.length_b   1.000
_cell.length_c   1.000
_cell.angle_alpha   90.00
_cell.angle_beta   90.00
_cell.angle_gamma   90.00
#
_symmetry.space_group_name_H-M   'P 1'
#
loop_
_entity.id
_entity.type
_entity.pdbx_description
1 polymer ?
#
loop_
_entity_poly.entity_id
_entity_poly.type
_entity_poly.pdbx_seq_one_letter_code
_entity_poly.pdbx_strand_id
1 'polypeptide(L)'
;GSRRGYKGFLYHIQKDKTFLSKMLKLKEPKKKPKTLQKEQVEELLNNCLNLRDKFLISLLYESGMRIGEALGLWIEDFSLDGRKVEIKDRGELENRAELKSVNAPRIIDVSDDLINLFIDFISEYHDDNVDTNHVFIKIAGENKYQPMEYPDVDSLFKRLEKKTGIHATPHMLRHTSLTELRRAGMQSEHLQKRAGHSDPNFTAQTYYHPTEEDIRKDWEVSNGIR
;
A
#
# COMPACT_ATOMS: atom_id res chain seq x y z
N GLY A 1 -18.88 53.17 42.41
CA GLY A 1 -18.32 53.32 41.10
C GLY A 1 -17.36 52.17 40.76
N SER A 2 -17.78 51.22 39.94
CA SER A 2 -16.96 50.09 39.48
C SER A 2 -15.86 50.58 38.55
N ARG A 3 -14.60 50.46 38.98
CA ARG A 3 -13.45 50.66 38.10
C ARG A 3 -13.37 49.53 37.09
N ARG A 4 -13.83 49.75 35.85
CA ARG A 4 -13.49 48.91 34.72
C ARG A 4 -11.98 49.03 34.48
N GLY A 5 -11.22 48.03 34.88
CA GLY A 5 -9.80 47.96 34.60
C GLY A 5 -9.55 47.98 33.09
N TYR A 6 -8.79 48.95 32.65
CA TYR A 6 -8.31 49.09 31.28
C TYR A 6 -7.42 47.89 30.97
N LYS A 7 -7.92 46.95 30.16
CA LYS A 7 -7.11 45.84 29.66
C LYS A 7 -6.23 46.38 28.56
N GLY A 8 -4.95 46.48 28.82
CA GLY A 8 -3.98 47.06 27.90
C GLY A 8 -3.93 46.29 26.54
N PHE A 9 -3.44 46.98 25.54
CA PHE A 9 -3.28 46.47 24.15
C PHE A 9 -2.67 45.07 24.03
N LEU A 10 -1.75 44.74 24.93
CA LEU A 10 -1.10 43.41 24.98
C LEU A 10 -2.05 42.24 25.36
N TYR A 11 -3.17 42.51 26.02
CA TYR A 11 -4.17 41.48 26.35
C TYR A 11 -4.89 40.97 25.12
N HIS A 12 -5.12 41.81 24.14
CA HIS A 12 -5.74 41.42 22.87
C HIS A 12 -4.75 40.63 22.01
N ILE A 13 -3.47 40.99 22.00
CA ILE A 13 -2.42 40.31 21.26
C ILE A 13 -2.16 38.88 21.81
N GLN A 14 -2.26 38.69 23.15
CA GLN A 14 -2.11 37.38 23.74
C GLN A 14 -3.28 36.41 23.42
N LYS A 15 -4.49 36.98 23.26
CA LYS A 15 -5.65 36.16 22.85
C LYS A 15 -5.56 35.73 21.41
N ASP A 16 -4.92 36.51 20.54
CA ASP A 16 -4.72 36.23 19.15
C ASP A 16 -3.54 35.26 18.90
N LYS A 17 -2.59 35.14 19.84
CA LYS A 17 -1.48 34.18 19.73
C LYS A 17 -1.95 32.71 19.66
N THR A 18 -3.04 32.35 20.35
CA THR A 18 -3.64 31.02 20.27
C THR A 18 -4.35 30.79 18.96
N PHE A 19 -4.90 31.82 18.35
CA PHE A 19 -5.52 31.77 17.04
C PHE A 19 -4.46 31.71 15.94
N LEU A 20 -3.44 32.55 16.00
CA LEU A 20 -2.30 32.54 15.08
C LEU A 20 -1.48 31.24 15.16
N SER A 21 -1.29 30.66 16.34
CA SER A 21 -0.62 29.35 16.47
C SER A 21 -1.43 28.19 15.89
N LYS A 22 -2.76 28.32 15.87
CA LYS A 22 -3.64 27.37 15.17
C LYS A 22 -3.66 27.57 13.66
N MET A 23 -3.54 28.80 13.17
CA MET A 23 -3.42 29.08 11.74
C MET A 23 -2.02 28.80 11.18
N LEU A 24 -0.98 29.02 11.99
CA LEU A 24 0.42 28.76 11.63
C LEU A 24 0.89 27.33 11.98
N LYS A 25 -0.02 26.40 12.28
CA LYS A 25 0.31 25.00 12.06
C LYS A 25 0.54 24.82 10.56
N LEU A 26 1.71 25.22 10.12
CA LEU A 26 2.30 24.76 8.86
C LEU A 26 2.04 23.25 8.85
N LYS A 27 1.29 22.77 7.87
CA LYS A 27 1.18 21.32 7.64
C LYS A 27 2.62 20.83 7.61
N GLU A 28 3.03 20.06 8.62
CA GLU A 28 4.32 19.40 8.57
C GLU A 28 4.41 18.75 7.19
N PRO A 29 5.51 18.95 6.45
CA PRO A 29 5.66 18.34 5.16
C PRO A 29 5.40 16.84 5.38
N LYS A 30 4.40 16.28 4.69
CA LYS A 30 4.09 14.85 4.78
C LYS A 30 5.41 14.12 4.58
N LYS A 31 5.89 13.42 5.60
CA LYS A 31 7.11 12.61 5.48
C LYS A 31 6.94 11.76 4.24
N LYS A 32 7.90 11.86 3.30
CA LYS A 32 7.88 11.04 2.10
C LYS A 32 7.79 9.58 2.54
N PRO A 33 6.87 8.78 2.01
CA PRO A 33 6.79 7.37 2.37
C PRO A 33 8.14 6.72 2.06
N LYS A 34 8.66 5.93 3.00
CA LYS A 34 9.91 5.22 2.79
C LYS A 34 9.66 4.05 1.83
N THR A 35 10.58 3.86 0.90
CA THR A 35 10.63 2.66 0.05
C THR A 35 11.52 1.60 0.68
N LEU A 36 11.29 0.34 0.30
CA LEU A 36 12.18 -0.78 0.61
C LEU A 36 13.12 -1.03 -0.56
N GLN A 37 14.34 -1.47 -0.26
CA GLN A 37 15.25 -1.99 -1.28
C GLN A 37 14.81 -3.39 -1.69
N LYS A 38 15.17 -3.82 -2.90
CA LYS A 38 14.83 -5.15 -3.43
C LYS A 38 15.31 -6.27 -2.49
N GLU A 39 16.51 -6.16 -1.99
CA GLU A 39 17.12 -7.11 -1.06
C GLU A 39 16.34 -7.20 0.26
N GLN A 40 15.78 -6.09 0.74
CA GLN A 40 14.93 -6.08 1.93
C GLN A 40 13.61 -6.81 1.67
N VAL A 41 13.00 -6.65 0.50
CA VAL A 41 11.79 -7.39 0.12
C VAL A 41 12.08 -8.89 0.01
N GLU A 42 13.19 -9.27 -0.60
CA GLU A 42 13.64 -10.67 -0.68
C GLU A 42 13.85 -11.27 0.71
N GLU A 43 14.47 -10.52 1.62
CA GLU A 43 14.68 -10.96 3.00
C GLU A 43 13.35 -11.16 3.75
N LEU A 44 12.36 -10.26 3.56
CA LEU A 44 11.02 -10.43 4.13
C LEU A 44 10.36 -11.71 3.60
N LEU A 45 10.41 -11.95 2.29
CA LEU A 45 9.82 -13.13 1.65
C LEU A 45 10.48 -14.42 2.13
N ASN A 46 11.80 -14.45 2.27
CA ASN A 46 12.56 -15.62 2.74
C ASN A 46 12.27 -15.94 4.22
N ASN A 47 11.77 -14.98 4.98
CA ASN A 47 11.45 -15.15 6.41
C ASN A 47 9.94 -15.35 6.67
N CYS A 48 9.11 -15.43 5.63
CA CYS A 48 7.72 -15.86 5.76
C CYS A 48 7.65 -17.33 6.16
N LEU A 49 6.83 -17.63 7.19
CA LEU A 49 6.73 -18.98 7.75
C LEU A 49 5.75 -19.88 6.97
N ASN A 50 4.92 -19.31 6.13
CA ASN A 50 3.87 -20.00 5.41
C ASN A 50 3.56 -19.35 4.06
N LEU A 51 2.88 -20.08 3.17
CA LEU A 51 2.55 -19.60 1.83
C LEU A 51 1.57 -18.42 1.83
N ARG A 52 0.65 -18.34 2.79
CA ARG A 52 -0.26 -17.19 2.89
C ARG A 52 0.49 -15.87 3.04
N ASP A 53 1.41 -15.82 3.99
CA ASP A 53 2.18 -14.62 4.29
C ASP A 53 3.10 -14.25 3.12
N LYS A 54 3.74 -15.27 2.53
CA LYS A 54 4.57 -15.09 1.33
C LYS A 54 3.77 -14.57 0.14
N PHE A 55 2.58 -15.13 -0.09
CA PHE A 55 1.71 -14.70 -1.17
C PHE A 55 1.19 -13.27 -0.95
N LEU A 56 0.77 -12.91 0.27
CA LEU A 56 0.31 -11.56 0.59
C LEU A 56 1.40 -10.52 0.31
N ILE A 57 2.62 -10.73 0.79
CA ILE A 57 3.74 -9.79 0.56
C ILE A 57 4.08 -9.71 -0.92
N SER A 58 4.15 -10.85 -1.61
CA SER A 58 4.43 -10.90 -3.05
C SER A 58 3.36 -10.16 -3.86
N LEU A 59 2.08 -10.35 -3.51
CA LEU A 59 0.96 -9.67 -4.15
C LEU A 59 1.03 -8.15 -3.96
N LEU A 60 1.24 -7.69 -2.73
CA LEU A 60 1.36 -6.25 -2.43
C LEU A 60 2.54 -5.60 -3.16
N TYR A 61 3.68 -6.29 -3.17
CA TYR A 61 4.89 -5.81 -3.83
C TYR A 61 4.77 -5.76 -5.35
N GLU A 62 4.20 -6.80 -5.98
CA GLU A 62 4.08 -6.85 -7.44
C GLU A 62 2.94 -5.97 -7.97
N SER A 63 1.77 -6.03 -7.34
CA SER A 63 0.57 -5.32 -7.82
C SER A 63 0.51 -3.86 -7.42
N GLY A 64 1.13 -3.49 -6.31
CA GLY A 64 1.00 -2.17 -5.71
C GLY A 64 -0.38 -1.86 -5.15
N MET A 65 -1.27 -2.84 -4.99
CA MET A 65 -2.61 -2.62 -4.43
C MET A 65 -2.56 -2.22 -2.96
N ARG A 66 -3.65 -1.62 -2.48
CA ARG A 66 -3.82 -1.30 -1.07
C ARG A 66 -4.12 -2.56 -0.27
N ILE A 67 -3.73 -2.57 1.00
CA ILE A 67 -4.01 -3.72 1.89
C ILE A 67 -5.50 -4.04 1.99
N GLY A 68 -6.37 -3.03 2.06
CA GLY A 68 -7.82 -3.23 2.07
C GLY A 68 -8.34 -3.87 0.80
N GLU A 69 -7.75 -3.55 -0.35
CA GLU A 69 -8.07 -4.19 -1.63
C GLU A 69 -7.64 -5.66 -1.62
N ALA A 70 -6.45 -5.97 -1.13
CA ALA A 70 -5.96 -7.34 -1.01
C ALA A 70 -6.84 -8.19 -0.08
N LEU A 71 -7.19 -7.67 1.09
CA LEU A 71 -8.05 -8.37 2.06
C LEU A 71 -9.48 -8.56 1.55
N GLY A 72 -9.92 -7.76 0.60
CA GLY A 72 -11.24 -7.87 -0.05
C GLY A 72 -11.28 -8.81 -1.25
N LEU A 73 -10.15 -9.37 -1.68
CA LEU A 73 -10.10 -10.27 -2.85
C LEU A 73 -10.80 -11.60 -2.57
N TRP A 74 -11.54 -12.06 -3.56
CA TRP A 74 -12.10 -13.39 -3.62
C TRP A 74 -11.32 -14.27 -4.59
N ILE A 75 -11.42 -15.59 -4.45
CA ILE A 75 -10.70 -16.54 -5.30
C ILE A 75 -11.05 -16.31 -6.77
N GLU A 76 -12.31 -16.05 -7.10
CA GLU A 76 -12.81 -15.78 -8.45
C GLU A 76 -12.26 -14.50 -9.11
N ASP A 77 -11.63 -13.60 -8.32
CA ASP A 77 -11.03 -12.39 -8.86
C ASP A 77 -9.71 -12.65 -9.60
N PHE A 78 -9.14 -13.84 -9.44
CA PHE A 78 -7.93 -14.27 -10.13
C PHE A 78 -8.27 -15.00 -11.42
N SER A 79 -7.77 -14.49 -12.55
CA SER A 79 -7.76 -15.17 -13.83
C SER A 79 -6.41 -15.86 -14.01
N LEU A 80 -6.39 -17.21 -13.92
CA LEU A 80 -5.15 -17.98 -14.02
C LEU A 80 -4.57 -17.91 -15.44
N ASP A 81 -5.39 -18.17 -16.44
CA ASP A 81 -4.97 -18.13 -17.85
C ASP A 81 -4.66 -16.70 -18.31
N GLY A 82 -5.46 -15.73 -17.85
CA GLY A 82 -5.27 -14.31 -18.17
C GLY A 82 -4.14 -13.64 -17.42
N ARG A 83 -3.63 -14.26 -16.35
CA ARG A 83 -2.62 -13.67 -15.45
C ARG A 83 -3.02 -12.28 -14.96
N LYS A 84 -4.21 -12.21 -14.39
CA LYS A 84 -4.84 -10.95 -13.93
C LYS A 84 -5.52 -11.14 -12.60
N VAL A 85 -5.58 -10.06 -11.84
CA VAL A 85 -6.43 -9.95 -10.67
C VAL A 85 -7.36 -8.75 -10.84
N GLU A 86 -8.64 -8.96 -10.56
CA GLU A 86 -9.66 -7.92 -10.64
C GLU A 86 -10.00 -7.41 -9.24
N ILE A 87 -9.88 -6.11 -9.03
CA ILE A 87 -10.34 -5.44 -7.81
C ILE A 87 -11.77 -4.98 -8.06
N LYS A 88 -12.70 -5.53 -7.27
CA LYS A 88 -14.14 -5.22 -7.34
C LYS A 88 -14.57 -4.48 -6.08
N ASP A 89 -15.53 -3.56 -6.23
CA ASP A 89 -16.24 -2.96 -5.10
C ASP A 89 -17.41 -3.86 -4.71
N ARG A 90 -17.30 -4.51 -3.54
CA ARG A 90 -18.33 -5.36 -2.96
C ARG A 90 -19.04 -4.72 -1.77
N GLY A 91 -18.81 -3.41 -1.54
CA GLY A 91 -19.34 -2.71 -0.37
C GLY A 91 -18.66 -3.13 0.93
N GLU A 92 -19.44 -3.22 2.01
CA GLU A 92 -18.92 -3.65 3.31
C GLU A 92 -18.67 -5.16 3.32
N LEU A 93 -17.46 -5.57 3.73
CA LEU A 93 -17.04 -6.95 3.83
C LEU A 93 -16.95 -7.40 5.30
N GLU A 94 -17.08 -8.71 5.54
CA GLU A 94 -17.03 -9.31 6.88
C GLU A 94 -15.76 -8.96 7.67
N ASN A 95 -14.63 -8.85 6.98
CA ASN A 95 -13.33 -8.50 7.56
C ASN A 95 -13.08 -6.98 7.61
N ARG A 96 -14.09 -6.15 7.38
CA ARG A 96 -14.02 -4.68 7.35
C ARG A 96 -13.02 -4.13 6.36
N ALA A 97 -12.65 -4.90 5.34
CA ALA A 97 -11.84 -4.42 4.23
C ALA A 97 -12.61 -3.37 3.41
N GLU A 98 -11.97 -2.27 3.11
CA GLU A 98 -12.60 -1.11 2.45
C GLU A 98 -11.83 -0.70 1.20
N LEU A 99 -12.57 -0.31 0.17
CA LEU A 99 -12.06 0.42 -0.99
C LEU A 99 -12.11 1.93 -0.72
N LYS A 100 -10.95 2.56 -0.61
CA LYS A 100 -10.84 3.99 -0.25
C LYS A 100 -10.93 4.96 -1.44
N SER A 101 -11.23 4.49 -2.64
CA SER A 101 -11.20 5.31 -3.85
C SER A 101 -12.33 4.93 -4.81
N VAL A 102 -12.98 5.94 -5.38
CA VAL A 102 -14.02 5.78 -6.43
C VAL A 102 -13.47 5.06 -7.67
N ASN A 103 -12.17 5.17 -7.94
CA ASN A 103 -11.50 4.53 -9.07
C ASN A 103 -10.78 3.22 -8.67
N ALA A 104 -11.17 2.62 -7.54
CA ALA A 104 -10.57 1.38 -7.07
C ALA A 104 -10.88 0.15 -7.93
N PRO A 105 -12.11 -0.04 -8.47
CA PRO A 105 -12.42 -1.14 -9.37
C PRO A 105 -11.54 -1.11 -10.62
N ARG A 106 -10.70 -2.15 -10.81
CA ARG A 106 -9.74 -2.23 -11.91
C ARG A 106 -9.17 -3.63 -12.06
N ILE A 107 -8.54 -3.88 -13.20
CA ILE A 107 -7.82 -5.12 -13.49
C ILE A 107 -6.32 -4.85 -13.46
N ILE A 108 -5.56 -5.70 -12.78
CA ILE A 108 -4.11 -5.62 -12.65
C ILE A 108 -3.49 -6.86 -13.26
N ASP A 109 -2.56 -6.68 -14.21
CA ASP A 109 -1.75 -7.77 -14.75
C ASP A 109 -0.71 -8.21 -13.72
N VAL A 110 -0.53 -9.52 -13.59
CA VAL A 110 0.40 -10.16 -12.66
C VAL A 110 1.27 -11.19 -13.36
N SER A 111 2.39 -11.58 -12.75
CA SER A 111 3.33 -12.54 -13.30
C SER A 111 2.84 -13.99 -13.19
N ASP A 112 3.43 -14.87 -13.99
CA ASP A 112 3.26 -16.31 -13.87
C ASP A 112 3.70 -16.82 -12.49
N ASP A 113 4.79 -16.28 -11.93
CA ASP A 113 5.29 -16.67 -10.63
C ASP A 113 4.29 -16.35 -9.51
N LEU A 114 3.61 -15.19 -9.60
CA LEU A 114 2.58 -14.82 -8.62
C LEU A 114 1.36 -15.73 -8.74
N ILE A 115 0.93 -16.07 -9.95
CA ILE A 115 -0.17 -17.03 -10.19
C ILE A 115 0.18 -18.42 -9.64
N ASN A 116 1.39 -18.90 -9.88
CA ASN A 116 1.83 -20.18 -9.33
C ASN A 116 1.83 -20.18 -7.80
N LEU A 117 2.30 -19.09 -7.18
CA LEU A 117 2.26 -18.95 -5.72
C LEU A 117 0.83 -18.89 -5.19
N PHE A 118 -0.09 -18.24 -5.92
CA PHE A 118 -1.52 -18.25 -5.61
C PHE A 118 -2.10 -19.66 -5.63
N ILE A 119 -1.81 -20.44 -6.69
CA ILE A 119 -2.27 -21.83 -6.83
C ILE A 119 -1.75 -22.67 -5.66
N ASP A 120 -0.46 -22.57 -5.34
CA ASP A 120 0.16 -23.31 -4.24
C ASP A 120 -0.49 -22.97 -2.90
N PHE A 121 -0.72 -21.67 -2.65
CA PHE A 121 -1.38 -21.20 -1.43
C PHE A 121 -2.82 -21.72 -1.32
N ILE A 122 -3.63 -21.56 -2.36
CA ILE A 122 -5.01 -22.03 -2.36
C ILE A 122 -5.07 -23.55 -2.20
N SER A 123 -4.22 -24.30 -2.89
CA SER A 123 -4.17 -25.75 -2.81
C SER A 123 -3.82 -26.28 -1.42
N GLU A 124 -2.95 -25.55 -0.69
CA GLU A 124 -2.53 -25.98 0.65
C GLU A 124 -3.52 -25.58 1.76
N TYR A 125 -4.12 -24.40 1.68
CA TYR A 125 -4.87 -23.82 2.80
C TYR A 125 -6.38 -23.73 2.59
N HIS A 126 -6.88 -23.76 1.36
CA HIS A 126 -8.31 -23.72 1.06
C HIS A 126 -8.86 -25.13 0.86
N ASP A 127 -9.06 -25.83 1.96
CA ASP A 127 -9.71 -27.15 2.00
C ASP A 127 -11.24 -27.05 2.12
N ASP A 128 -11.93 -28.21 2.21
CA ASP A 128 -13.39 -28.29 2.28
C ASP A 128 -14.00 -27.65 3.56
N ASN A 129 -13.18 -27.30 4.55
CA ASN A 129 -13.64 -26.62 5.76
C ASN A 129 -13.70 -25.09 5.62
N VAL A 130 -13.19 -24.54 4.51
CA VAL A 130 -13.24 -23.09 4.25
C VAL A 130 -14.61 -22.73 3.69
N ASP A 131 -15.35 -21.92 4.45
CA ASP A 131 -16.69 -21.44 4.11
C ASP A 131 -16.67 -19.93 3.82
N THR A 132 -15.75 -19.50 2.98
CA THR A 132 -15.64 -18.12 2.52
C THR A 132 -15.01 -18.06 1.14
N ASN A 133 -15.37 -17.06 0.35
CA ASN A 133 -14.75 -16.80 -0.93
C ASN A 133 -13.44 -15.98 -0.82
N HIS A 134 -13.13 -15.43 0.36
CA HIS A 134 -11.92 -14.65 0.56
C HIS A 134 -10.66 -15.47 0.30
N VAL A 135 -9.72 -14.87 -0.42
CA VAL A 135 -8.39 -15.46 -0.66
C VAL A 135 -7.61 -15.55 0.64
N PHE A 136 -7.57 -14.43 1.39
CA PHE A 136 -6.79 -14.35 2.63
C PHE A 136 -7.63 -14.76 3.83
N ILE A 137 -7.27 -15.89 4.42
CA ILE A 137 -7.93 -16.48 5.60
C ILE A 137 -6.94 -16.66 6.75
N LYS A 138 -7.48 -16.73 7.96
CA LYS A 138 -6.72 -17.10 9.15
C LYS A 138 -6.37 -18.60 9.07
N ILE A 139 -5.10 -18.93 9.26
CA ILE A 139 -4.59 -20.30 9.05
C ILE A 139 -4.34 -21.07 10.35
N ALA A 140 -4.55 -20.42 11.50
CA ALA A 140 -4.37 -21.02 12.81
C ALA A 140 -5.29 -20.36 13.85
N GLY A 141 -5.40 -20.99 15.02
CA GLY A 141 -6.15 -20.48 16.16
C GLY A 141 -7.64 -20.82 16.11
N GLU A 142 -8.38 -20.26 17.06
CA GLU A 142 -9.82 -20.51 17.24
C GLU A 142 -10.64 -20.04 16.02
N ASN A 143 -10.22 -18.94 15.40
CA ASN A 143 -10.87 -18.34 14.23
C ASN A 143 -10.27 -18.82 12.89
N LYS A 144 -9.63 -19.99 12.86
CA LYS A 144 -9.10 -20.57 11.63
C LYS A 144 -10.19 -20.63 10.55
N TYR A 145 -9.80 -20.35 9.30
CA TYR A 145 -10.63 -20.27 8.09
C TYR A 145 -11.50 -19.01 7.95
N GLN A 146 -11.63 -18.18 8.98
CA GLN A 146 -12.30 -16.89 8.81
C GLN A 146 -11.45 -15.92 7.97
N PRO A 147 -12.07 -14.94 7.30
CA PRO A 147 -11.33 -13.91 6.55
C PRO A 147 -10.29 -13.20 7.41
N MET A 148 -9.12 -13.01 6.83
CA MET A 148 -8.02 -12.26 7.45
C MET A 148 -8.40 -10.79 7.62
N GLU A 149 -8.01 -10.20 8.75
CA GLU A 149 -8.33 -8.82 9.12
C GLU A 149 -7.05 -7.97 9.25
N TYR A 150 -7.19 -6.64 9.34
CA TYR A 150 -6.06 -5.72 9.51
C TYR A 150 -5.13 -6.06 10.69
N PRO A 151 -5.63 -6.43 11.90
CA PRO A 151 -4.75 -6.81 12.99
C PRO A 151 -3.87 -8.04 12.70
N ASP A 152 -4.35 -8.97 11.86
CA ASP A 152 -3.56 -10.14 11.44
C ASP A 152 -2.38 -9.71 10.56
N VAL A 153 -2.59 -8.71 9.69
CA VAL A 153 -1.55 -8.11 8.86
C VAL A 153 -0.52 -7.40 9.71
N ASP A 154 -0.96 -6.58 10.68
CA ASP A 154 -0.06 -5.89 11.60
C ASP A 154 0.81 -6.88 12.38
N SER A 155 0.23 -7.99 12.82
CA SER A 155 0.95 -9.05 13.52
C SER A 155 1.99 -9.73 12.64
N LEU A 156 1.67 -9.94 11.35
CA LEU A 156 2.61 -10.48 10.37
C LEU A 156 3.83 -9.56 10.21
N PHE A 157 3.61 -8.28 9.95
CA PHE A 157 4.71 -7.33 9.73
C PHE A 157 5.55 -7.12 10.97
N LYS A 158 4.96 -7.10 12.18
CA LYS A 158 5.69 -7.04 13.45
C LYS A 158 6.56 -8.28 13.67
N ARG A 159 6.06 -9.47 13.33
CA ARG A 159 6.87 -10.71 13.40
C ARG A 159 8.05 -10.66 12.46
N LEU A 160 7.86 -10.21 11.23
CA LEU A 160 8.93 -10.08 10.25
C LEU A 160 9.95 -9.04 10.68
N GLU A 161 9.52 -7.88 11.20
CA GLU A 161 10.41 -6.85 11.72
C GLU A 161 11.28 -7.41 12.88
N LYS A 162 10.66 -8.13 13.82
CA LYS A 162 11.39 -8.77 14.92
C LYS A 162 12.43 -9.77 14.43
N LYS A 163 12.13 -10.49 13.35
CA LYS A 163 13.01 -11.55 12.81
C LYS A 163 14.11 -11.01 11.92
N THR A 164 13.83 -10.00 11.11
CA THR A 164 14.75 -9.47 10.08
C THR A 164 15.38 -8.14 10.45
N GLY A 165 14.81 -7.41 11.42
CA GLY A 165 15.18 -6.02 11.71
C GLY A 165 14.67 -5.02 10.68
N ILE A 166 13.91 -5.46 9.68
CA ILE A 166 13.40 -4.61 8.61
C ILE A 166 12.01 -4.09 8.98
N HIS A 167 11.88 -2.79 9.16
CA HIS A 167 10.58 -2.15 9.33
C HIS A 167 9.88 -2.05 7.97
N ALA A 168 8.78 -2.75 7.81
CA ALA A 168 7.94 -2.71 6.61
C ALA A 168 6.47 -2.59 6.96
N THR A 169 5.72 -1.96 6.07
CA THR A 169 4.26 -1.85 6.12
C THR A 169 3.67 -2.16 4.75
N PRO A 170 2.39 -2.53 4.66
CA PRO A 170 1.72 -2.68 3.37
C PRO A 170 1.82 -1.44 2.49
N HIS A 171 1.72 -0.26 3.08
CA HIS A 171 1.85 1.00 2.35
C HIS A 171 3.25 1.20 1.78
N MET A 172 4.29 0.81 2.50
CA MET A 172 5.67 0.85 2.01
C MET A 172 5.89 -0.11 0.83
N LEU A 173 5.31 -1.30 0.86
CA LEU A 173 5.36 -2.24 -0.27
C LEU A 173 4.66 -1.67 -1.51
N ARG A 174 3.47 -1.09 -1.34
CA ARG A 174 2.77 -0.40 -2.42
C ARG A 174 3.60 0.74 -3.00
N HIS A 175 4.14 1.59 -2.15
CA HIS A 175 4.97 2.72 -2.58
C HIS A 175 6.22 2.25 -3.33
N THR A 176 6.88 1.20 -2.84
CA THR A 176 8.04 0.57 -3.48
C THR A 176 7.66 0.03 -4.86
N SER A 177 6.56 -0.73 -4.96
CA SER A 177 6.07 -1.27 -6.23
C SER A 177 5.87 -0.19 -7.29
N LEU A 178 5.11 0.85 -6.94
CA LEU A 178 4.78 1.92 -7.89
C LEU A 178 5.99 2.78 -8.26
N THR A 179 6.91 2.99 -7.33
CA THR A 179 8.17 3.69 -7.56
C THR A 179 9.07 2.90 -8.52
N GLU A 180 9.22 1.60 -8.32
CA GLU A 180 10.02 0.74 -9.19
C GLU A 180 9.45 0.64 -10.60
N LEU A 181 8.12 0.51 -10.74
CA LEU A 181 7.47 0.52 -12.05
C LEU A 181 7.67 1.84 -12.79
N ARG A 182 7.63 2.97 -12.08
CA ARG A 182 7.90 4.28 -12.66
C ARG A 182 9.33 4.40 -13.12
N ARG A 183 10.30 3.95 -12.33
CA ARG A 183 11.73 3.93 -12.70
C ARG A 183 12.01 2.99 -13.86
N ALA A 184 11.28 1.89 -13.97
CA ALA A 184 11.37 0.96 -15.10
C ALA A 184 10.74 1.50 -16.40
N GLY A 185 10.14 2.69 -16.37
CA GLY A 185 9.62 3.37 -17.55
C GLY A 185 8.12 3.26 -17.77
N MET A 186 7.35 2.75 -16.78
CA MET A 186 5.89 2.75 -16.91
C MET A 186 5.37 4.17 -17.00
N GLN A 187 4.52 4.43 -17.99
CA GLN A 187 3.93 5.74 -18.21
C GLN A 187 3.01 6.13 -17.03
N SER A 188 2.97 7.42 -16.71
CA SER A 188 2.23 7.95 -15.55
C SER A 188 0.75 7.60 -15.59
N GLU A 189 0.13 7.60 -16.76
CA GLU A 189 -1.29 7.24 -16.94
C GLU A 189 -1.57 5.78 -16.63
N HIS A 190 -0.67 4.87 -17.09
CA HIS A 190 -0.78 3.44 -16.81
C HIS A 190 -0.54 3.15 -15.32
N LEU A 191 0.43 3.83 -14.73
CA LEU A 191 0.74 3.71 -13.30
C LEU A 191 -0.43 4.20 -12.44
N GLN A 192 -1.05 5.33 -12.81
CA GLN A 192 -2.24 5.86 -12.16
C GLN A 192 -3.38 4.85 -12.19
N LYS A 193 -3.66 4.28 -13.37
CA LYS A 193 -4.72 3.28 -13.55
C LYS A 193 -4.46 2.05 -12.72
N ARG A 194 -3.22 1.53 -12.73
CA ARG A 194 -2.80 0.39 -11.92
C ARG A 194 -2.94 0.66 -10.41
N ALA A 195 -2.59 1.86 -9.97
CA ALA A 195 -2.68 2.28 -8.58
C ALA A 195 -4.12 2.61 -8.11
N GLY A 196 -5.05 2.84 -9.02
CA GLY A 196 -6.40 3.28 -8.70
C GLY A 196 -6.45 4.72 -8.16
N HIS A 197 -5.59 5.60 -8.66
CA HIS A 197 -5.62 7.03 -8.34
C HIS A 197 -6.49 7.79 -9.34
N SER A 198 -7.22 8.79 -8.85
CA SER A 198 -8.03 9.68 -9.69
C SER A 198 -7.22 10.85 -10.29
N ASP A 199 -6.11 11.21 -9.66
CA ASP A 199 -5.28 12.35 -10.05
C ASP A 199 -3.91 11.91 -10.59
N PRO A 200 -3.62 12.14 -11.90
CA PRO A 200 -2.32 11.84 -12.50
C PRO A 200 -1.16 12.56 -11.82
N ASN A 201 -1.38 13.81 -11.42
CA ASN A 201 -0.35 14.62 -10.76
C ASN A 201 0.03 14.05 -9.40
N PHE A 202 -0.94 13.50 -8.67
CA PHE A 202 -0.67 12.84 -7.39
C PHE A 202 0.28 11.63 -7.59
N THR A 203 0.05 10.83 -8.62
CA THR A 203 0.90 9.68 -8.95
C THR A 203 2.31 10.13 -9.33
N ALA A 204 2.43 11.13 -10.20
CA ALA A 204 3.71 11.66 -10.64
C ALA A 204 4.50 12.27 -9.47
N GLN A 205 3.86 13.08 -8.63
CA GLN A 205 4.50 13.73 -7.49
C GLN A 205 4.86 12.76 -6.36
N THR A 206 4.08 11.69 -6.19
CA THR A 206 4.24 10.78 -5.07
C THR A 206 5.29 9.70 -5.34
N TYR A 207 5.37 9.20 -6.59
CA TYR A 207 6.22 8.06 -6.93
C TYR A 207 7.40 8.38 -7.83
N TYR A 208 7.40 9.55 -8.47
CA TYR A 208 8.52 9.99 -9.30
C TYR A 208 9.42 10.95 -8.53
N HIS A 209 10.51 10.42 -8.03
CA HIS A 209 11.62 11.20 -7.50
C HIS A 209 12.87 10.79 -8.28
N PRO A 210 13.16 11.49 -9.39
CA PRO A 210 14.33 11.16 -10.22
C PRO A 210 15.60 11.25 -9.36
N THR A 211 16.42 10.23 -9.47
CA THR A 211 17.79 10.26 -8.96
C THR A 211 18.67 11.03 -9.93
N GLU A 212 19.87 11.43 -9.52
CA GLU A 212 20.85 12.04 -10.44
C GLU A 212 21.17 11.11 -11.63
N GLU A 213 21.15 9.80 -11.39
CA GLU A 213 21.35 8.78 -12.42
C GLU A 213 20.17 8.72 -13.41
N ASP A 214 18.93 8.84 -12.92
CA ASP A 214 17.74 8.89 -13.77
C ASP A 214 17.77 10.12 -14.67
N ILE A 215 18.13 11.28 -14.11
CA ILE A 215 18.26 12.55 -14.86
C ILE A 215 19.35 12.42 -15.91
N ARG A 216 20.47 11.80 -15.58
CA ARG A 216 21.58 11.59 -16.52
C ARG A 216 21.18 10.66 -17.67
N LYS A 217 20.51 9.55 -17.39
CA LYS A 217 19.99 8.62 -18.41
C LYS A 217 19.02 9.30 -19.36
N ASP A 218 18.08 10.08 -18.83
CA ASP A 218 17.12 10.83 -19.63
C ASP A 218 17.83 11.85 -20.52
N TRP A 219 18.86 12.51 -20.02
CA TRP A 219 19.68 13.43 -20.78
C TRP A 219 20.47 12.72 -21.91
N GLU A 220 21.11 11.58 -21.60
CA GLU A 220 21.85 10.78 -22.58
C GLU A 220 20.94 10.31 -23.73
N VAL A 221 19.75 9.78 -23.38
CA VAL A 221 18.74 9.36 -24.36
C VAL A 221 18.25 10.53 -25.21
N SER A 222 17.98 11.68 -24.60
CA SER A 222 17.49 12.89 -25.29
C SER A 222 18.54 13.49 -26.25
N ASN A 223 19.81 13.27 -25.96
CA ASN A 223 20.92 13.74 -26.81
C ASN A 223 21.46 12.69 -27.80
N GLY A 224 20.78 11.53 -27.92
CA GLY A 224 21.18 10.47 -28.84
C GLY A 224 22.50 9.79 -28.49
N ILE A 225 22.97 9.93 -27.28
CA ILE A 225 24.16 9.24 -26.75
C ILE A 225 23.71 7.81 -26.37
N ARG A 226 24.16 6.81 -27.14
CA ARG A 226 23.94 5.38 -26.91
C ARG A 226 25.14 4.74 -26.25
#